data_52bf4325ce0b406e84c2c0cf18ff288e
#
_entry.id   52bf4325ce0b406e84c2c0cf18ff288e
#
_cell.length_a   1.000
_cell.length_b   1.000
_cell.length_c   1.000
_cell.angle_alpha   90.00
_cell.angle_beta   90.00
_cell.angle_gamma   90.00
#
_symmetry.space_group_name_H-M   'P 1'
#
loop_
_entity.id
_entity.type
_entity.pdbx_description
1 polymer ?
#
loop_
_entity_poly.entity_id
_entity_poly.type
_entity_poly.pdbx_seq_one_letter_code
_entity_poly.pdbx_strand_id
1 'polypeptide(L)'
;MRHLPALLLALSLAGCSGYATRPAKNAPPLAEAAPATYQRPCAQLPSTPEQAFDCDRESILAMAGEFRVRFAFDETVALAPGYAPHAAQRSGGTELVEVIADTGELISLQHILVLGKEHSVVKHWRQDWQYQPKQVLRFRGNGRFETESVADTDARGAWSQTVYEVDDAPRYAGIGRWTHADGEDSWESDRTLRPLPRREYTKRSDYQALDVVNRHALTPAGWVHEQDNTKLVIDADGRMHALARERGINSYTRIADYDFGAGREYWRKTSAYWSEVRAEWQREFAEHPRFTTSPEPNGEPRIEEFFKLAERVEKGEMVAPTETRAIFDQYVRY
;
A
#
# COMPACT_ATOMS: atom_id res chain seq x y z
N MET A 1 -44.00 29.73 -2.36
CA MET A 1 -42.99 28.89 -3.00
C MET A 1 -41.63 29.37 -2.50
N ARG A 2 -41.08 28.70 -1.52
CA ARG A 2 -39.79 29.02 -0.90
C ARG A 2 -38.81 27.94 -1.32
N HIS A 3 -37.83 28.29 -2.13
CA HIS A 3 -36.71 27.41 -2.52
C HIS A 3 -35.75 27.28 -1.32
N LEU A 4 -35.62 26.10 -0.74
CA LEU A 4 -34.50 25.74 0.11
C LEU A 4 -33.27 25.51 -0.79
N PRO A 5 -32.10 26.05 -0.46
CA PRO A 5 -30.88 25.67 -1.13
C PRO A 5 -30.43 24.28 -0.63
N ALA A 6 -30.14 23.39 -1.56
CA ALA A 6 -29.45 22.14 -1.29
C ALA A 6 -28.09 22.45 -0.67
N LEU A 7 -27.89 21.97 0.55
CA LEU A 7 -26.60 22.01 1.23
C LEU A 7 -25.74 20.90 0.61
N LEU A 8 -24.92 21.28 -0.35
CA LEU A 8 -23.82 20.45 -0.83
C LEU A 8 -22.86 20.24 0.36
N LEU A 9 -22.95 19.08 0.98
CA LEU A 9 -21.96 18.61 1.93
C LEU A 9 -20.73 18.22 1.10
N ALA A 10 -19.84 19.20 0.85
CA ALA A 10 -18.50 18.93 0.39
C ALA A 10 -17.81 18.12 1.51
N LEU A 11 -17.81 16.79 1.40
CA LEU A 11 -16.84 15.96 2.09
C LEU A 11 -15.48 16.33 1.49
N SER A 12 -14.90 17.42 2.02
CA SER A 12 -13.48 17.63 1.89
C SER A 12 -12.83 16.37 2.50
N LEU A 13 -12.33 15.49 1.65
CA LEU A 13 -11.25 14.58 2.01
C LEU A 13 -10.05 15.46 2.39
N ALA A 14 -10.25 16.21 3.50
CA ALA A 14 -9.15 16.78 4.24
C ALA A 14 -8.24 15.59 4.50
N GLY A 15 -7.12 15.55 3.78
CA GLY A 15 -6.17 14.47 3.81
C GLY A 15 -5.94 14.03 5.25
N CYS A 16 -5.54 12.80 5.46
CA CYS A 16 -5.19 12.18 6.74
C CYS A 16 -4.21 12.99 7.63
N SER A 17 -4.16 14.29 7.50
CA SER A 17 -3.39 15.25 8.28
C SER A 17 -4.15 15.84 9.48
N GLY A 18 -5.41 15.47 9.71
CA GLY A 18 -6.23 16.04 10.80
C GLY A 18 -6.36 15.17 12.05
N TYR A 19 -6.01 13.90 11.98
CA TYR A 19 -6.08 12.99 13.14
C TYR A 19 -4.70 12.61 13.68
N ALA A 20 -3.79 13.57 13.75
CA ALA A 20 -2.76 13.50 14.76
C ALA A 20 -3.48 13.83 16.09
N THR A 21 -4.15 12.88 16.70
CA THR A 21 -4.49 12.98 18.11
C THR A 21 -3.17 13.14 18.85
N ARG A 22 -2.88 14.37 19.33
CA ARG A 22 -1.90 14.54 20.41
C ARG A 22 -2.27 13.47 21.42
N PRO A 23 -1.37 12.55 21.80
CA PRO A 23 -1.66 11.65 22.89
C PRO A 23 -2.09 12.55 24.06
N ALA A 24 -3.30 12.33 24.58
CA ALA A 24 -3.72 13.00 25.79
C ALA A 24 -2.63 12.69 26.81
N LYS A 25 -2.07 13.71 27.45
CA LYS A 25 -0.93 13.61 28.37
C LYS A 25 -1.13 12.58 29.51
N ASN A 26 -2.34 12.04 29.67
CA ASN A 26 -2.76 11.10 30.71
C ASN A 26 -3.62 9.94 30.20
N ALA A 27 -3.60 9.62 28.91
CA ALA A 27 -4.21 8.37 28.48
C ALA A 27 -3.33 7.23 29.04
N PRO A 28 -3.89 6.24 29.76
CA PRO A 28 -3.14 5.09 30.17
C PRO A 28 -2.51 4.44 28.93
N PRO A 29 -1.30 3.88 29.03
CA PRO A 29 -0.75 3.13 27.93
C PRO A 29 -1.80 2.08 27.54
N LEU A 30 -2.20 2.08 26.27
CA LEU A 30 -3.05 1.00 25.75
C LEU A 30 -2.33 -0.30 26.10
N ALA A 31 -3.00 -1.18 26.86
CA ALA A 31 -2.42 -2.46 27.22
C ALA A 31 -1.96 -3.13 25.92
N GLU A 32 -0.67 -3.33 25.78
CA GLU A 32 -0.18 -4.22 24.74
C GLU A 32 -0.77 -5.59 25.08
N ALA A 33 -1.54 -6.17 24.17
CA ALA A 33 -1.98 -7.54 24.31
C ALA A 33 -0.73 -8.35 24.60
N ALA A 34 -0.74 -9.09 25.74
CA ALA A 34 0.35 -9.99 26.04
C ALA A 34 0.55 -10.87 24.80
N PRO A 35 1.75 -10.95 24.21
CA PRO A 35 1.93 -11.73 23.02
C PRO A 35 1.48 -13.14 23.31
N ALA A 36 0.42 -13.61 22.66
CA ALA A 36 0.19 -15.04 22.52
C ALA A 36 1.55 -15.61 22.09
N THR A 37 1.97 -16.74 22.65
CA THR A 37 3.28 -17.32 22.36
C THR A 37 3.51 -17.29 20.86
N TYR A 38 4.35 -16.35 20.41
CA TYR A 38 4.65 -16.18 19.01
C TYR A 38 5.33 -17.46 18.52
N GLN A 39 4.70 -18.09 17.55
CA GLN A 39 5.30 -19.19 16.82
C GLN A 39 5.75 -18.64 15.48
N ARG A 40 7.06 -18.67 15.23
CA ARG A 40 7.60 -18.32 13.92
C ARG A 40 7.03 -19.26 12.86
N PRO A 41 6.58 -18.74 11.72
CA PRO A 41 6.14 -19.58 10.61
C PRO A 41 7.23 -20.59 10.20
N CYS A 42 8.48 -20.16 10.13
CA CYS A 42 9.63 -20.97 9.81
C CYS A 42 10.52 -21.20 11.06
N ALA A 43 10.10 -22.10 11.93
CA ALA A 43 10.84 -22.39 13.15
C ALA A 43 12.19 -23.10 12.91
N GLN A 44 12.33 -23.81 11.78
CA GLN A 44 13.53 -24.49 11.34
C GLN A 44 14.00 -23.97 10.01
N LEU A 45 15.31 -23.81 9.81
CA LEU A 45 15.86 -23.38 8.55
C LEU A 45 15.47 -24.35 7.44
N PRO A 46 14.82 -23.89 6.35
CA PRO A 46 14.42 -24.76 5.25
C PRO A 46 15.65 -25.38 4.57
N SER A 47 15.57 -26.66 4.27
CA SER A 47 16.66 -27.45 3.65
C SER A 47 16.39 -27.82 2.20
N THR A 48 15.17 -27.62 1.72
CA THR A 48 14.75 -27.84 0.31
C THR A 48 14.02 -26.60 -0.23
N PRO A 49 13.96 -26.47 -1.57
CA PRO A 49 13.18 -25.39 -2.20
C PRO A 49 11.68 -25.40 -1.82
N GLU A 50 11.09 -26.57 -1.63
CA GLU A 50 9.68 -26.72 -1.25
C GLU A 50 9.47 -26.21 0.19
N GLN A 51 10.36 -26.58 1.12
CA GLN A 51 10.31 -26.06 2.48
C GLN A 51 10.52 -24.54 2.52
N ALA A 52 11.40 -23.99 1.67
CA ALA A 52 11.59 -22.54 1.57
C ALA A 52 10.32 -21.87 1.07
N PHE A 53 9.68 -22.41 0.02
CA PHE A 53 8.41 -21.91 -0.48
C PHE A 53 7.30 -21.91 0.59
N ASP A 54 7.17 -23.00 1.35
CA ASP A 54 6.17 -23.10 2.42
C ASP A 54 6.43 -22.06 3.52
N CYS A 55 7.71 -21.92 3.96
CA CYS A 55 8.12 -20.90 4.93
C CYS A 55 7.82 -19.46 4.45
N ASP A 56 8.17 -19.14 3.19
CA ASP A 56 7.91 -17.85 2.57
C ASP A 56 6.42 -17.54 2.58
N ARG A 57 5.62 -18.51 2.12
CA ARG A 57 4.18 -18.41 2.02
C ARG A 57 3.51 -18.21 3.39
N GLU A 58 3.91 -19.00 4.40
CA GLU A 58 3.41 -18.84 5.77
C GLU A 58 3.79 -17.48 6.34
N SER A 59 4.98 -16.97 6.03
CA SER A 59 5.43 -15.64 6.45
C SER A 59 4.60 -14.52 5.81
N ILE A 60 4.23 -14.65 4.53
CA ILE A 60 3.33 -13.68 3.87
C ILE A 60 1.93 -13.74 4.50
N LEU A 61 1.37 -14.92 4.72
CA LEU A 61 0.06 -15.09 5.34
C LEU A 61 0.02 -14.59 6.79
N ALA A 62 1.16 -14.68 7.52
CA ALA A 62 1.28 -14.13 8.85
C ALA A 62 1.17 -12.61 8.93
N MET A 63 1.24 -11.90 7.80
CA MET A 63 0.98 -10.46 7.74
C MET A 63 -0.52 -10.11 7.69
N ALA A 64 -1.41 -11.10 7.52
CA ALA A 64 -2.85 -10.88 7.62
C ALA A 64 -3.33 -10.83 9.08
N GLY A 65 -4.45 -10.18 9.34
CA GLY A 65 -5.07 -10.08 10.68
C GLY A 65 -5.44 -8.65 11.07
N GLU A 66 -5.51 -8.41 12.37
CA GLU A 66 -5.97 -7.17 12.99
C GLU A 66 -4.82 -6.46 13.68
N PHE A 67 -4.57 -5.19 13.31
CA PHE A 67 -3.38 -4.49 13.74
C PHE A 67 -3.67 -3.07 14.18
N ARG A 68 -2.87 -2.63 15.17
CA ARG A 68 -2.56 -1.21 15.37
C ARG A 68 -1.32 -0.89 14.56
N VAL A 69 -1.44 0.10 13.68
CA VAL A 69 -0.35 0.50 12.78
C VAL A 69 0.21 1.85 13.23
N ARG A 70 1.54 1.96 13.22
CA ARG A 70 2.27 3.21 13.40
C ARG A 70 3.13 3.45 12.18
N PHE A 71 3.04 4.65 11.61
CA PHE A 71 3.85 5.11 10.49
C PHE A 71 4.85 6.14 10.97
N ALA A 72 6.13 5.91 10.74
CA ALA A 72 7.22 6.80 11.12
C ALA A 72 8.13 7.05 9.93
N PHE A 73 8.34 8.33 9.57
CA PHE A 73 9.21 8.72 8.46
C PHE A 73 10.11 9.86 8.90
N ASP A 74 11.40 9.69 8.66
CA ASP A 74 12.44 10.64 9.04
C ASP A 74 13.37 10.90 7.87
N GLU A 75 13.51 12.15 7.42
CA GLU A 75 14.58 12.54 6.52
C GLU A 75 15.90 12.57 7.31
N THR A 76 16.81 11.68 6.96
CA THR A 76 18.01 11.41 7.76
C THR A 76 19.26 12.13 7.25
N VAL A 77 19.32 12.37 5.92
CA VAL A 77 20.49 12.99 5.27
C VAL A 77 20.04 13.93 4.16
N ALA A 78 20.47 15.19 4.20
CA ALA A 78 20.38 16.10 3.07
C ALA A 78 21.46 15.73 2.05
N LEU A 79 21.09 15.52 0.79
CA LEU A 79 22.00 15.17 -0.30
C LEU A 79 22.18 16.33 -1.29
N ALA A 80 21.15 17.17 -1.45
CA ALA A 80 21.25 18.36 -2.29
C ALA A 80 21.83 19.57 -1.51
N PRO A 81 22.71 20.38 -2.12
CA PRO A 81 23.19 21.60 -1.51
C PRO A 81 22.06 22.56 -1.12
N GLY A 82 22.11 23.08 0.11
CA GLY A 82 21.11 24.01 0.63
C GLY A 82 19.77 23.42 1.02
N TYR A 83 19.57 22.11 0.86
CA TYR A 83 18.38 21.43 1.31
C TYR A 83 18.39 21.24 2.84
N ALA A 84 17.30 21.56 3.50
CA ALA A 84 17.10 21.31 4.93
C ALA A 84 16.06 20.19 5.11
N PRO A 85 16.39 19.08 5.82
CA PRO A 85 15.44 18.01 6.07
C PRO A 85 14.15 18.50 6.75
N HIS A 86 13.02 17.96 6.32
CA HIS A 86 11.73 18.25 6.93
C HIS A 86 11.60 17.55 8.30
N ALA A 87 10.70 18.08 9.12
CA ALA A 87 10.39 17.47 10.40
C ALA A 87 9.86 16.03 10.24
N ALA A 88 10.22 15.18 11.20
CA ALA A 88 9.77 13.81 11.29
C ALA A 88 8.24 13.69 11.23
N GLN A 89 7.74 12.77 10.41
CA GLN A 89 6.31 12.51 10.27
C GLN A 89 5.92 11.28 11.08
N ARG A 90 4.83 11.41 11.83
CA ARG A 90 4.27 10.33 12.65
C ARG A 90 2.77 10.29 12.48
N SER A 91 2.23 9.12 12.19
CA SER A 91 0.79 8.86 12.11
C SER A 91 0.50 7.41 12.48
N GLY A 92 -0.77 7.02 12.51
CA GLY A 92 -1.16 5.65 12.80
C GLY A 92 -2.67 5.46 12.73
N GLY A 93 -3.08 4.23 12.90
CA GLY A 93 -4.48 3.82 12.86
C GLY A 93 -4.66 2.38 13.30
N THR A 94 -5.87 1.87 13.13
CA THR A 94 -6.21 0.46 13.23
C THR A 94 -6.53 -0.08 11.85
N GLU A 95 -5.97 -1.21 11.51
CA GLU A 95 -6.01 -1.78 10.16
C GLU A 95 -6.33 -3.27 10.20
N LEU A 96 -7.32 -3.66 9.42
CA LEU A 96 -7.64 -5.04 9.11
C LEU A 96 -6.92 -5.41 7.82
N VAL A 97 -6.21 -6.54 7.81
CA VAL A 97 -5.54 -7.09 6.63
C VAL A 97 -6.18 -8.42 6.28
N GLU A 98 -6.90 -8.47 5.17
CA GLU A 98 -7.63 -9.64 4.69
C GLU A 98 -6.88 -10.34 3.56
N VAL A 99 -6.82 -11.67 3.60
CA VAL A 99 -6.37 -12.47 2.45
C VAL A 99 -7.52 -12.52 1.46
N ILE A 100 -7.38 -11.85 0.32
CA ILE A 100 -8.44 -11.77 -0.69
C ILE A 100 -8.22 -12.70 -1.89
N ALA A 101 -7.02 -13.21 -2.04
CA ALA A 101 -6.68 -14.29 -2.98
C ALA A 101 -5.50 -15.11 -2.44
N ASP A 102 -5.57 -16.41 -2.65
CA ASP A 102 -4.51 -17.35 -2.34
C ASP A 102 -4.61 -18.54 -3.31
N THR A 103 -3.69 -18.61 -4.25
CA THR A 103 -3.58 -19.71 -5.23
C THR A 103 -2.36 -20.59 -4.99
N GLY A 104 -1.65 -20.38 -3.87
CA GLY A 104 -0.34 -20.96 -3.59
C GLY A 104 0.79 -20.05 -4.05
N GLU A 105 0.93 -19.83 -5.33
CA GLU A 105 1.97 -18.95 -5.90
C GLU A 105 1.61 -17.45 -5.91
N LEU A 106 0.32 -17.12 -5.81
CA LEU A 106 -0.18 -15.75 -5.67
C LEU A 106 -0.92 -15.60 -4.34
N ILE A 107 -0.51 -14.64 -3.53
CA ILE A 107 -1.20 -14.21 -2.31
C ILE A 107 -1.49 -12.72 -2.41
N SER A 108 -2.75 -12.32 -2.20
CA SER A 108 -3.17 -10.92 -2.21
C SER A 108 -3.72 -10.52 -0.84
N LEU A 109 -3.14 -9.46 -0.27
CA LEU A 109 -3.51 -8.92 1.04
C LEU A 109 -4.13 -7.54 0.88
N GLN A 110 -5.41 -7.41 1.23
CA GLN A 110 -6.13 -6.14 1.23
C GLN A 110 -6.10 -5.52 2.61
N HIS A 111 -5.63 -4.29 2.68
CA HIS A 111 -5.61 -3.48 3.88
C HIS A 111 -6.88 -2.61 3.96
N ILE A 112 -7.50 -2.55 5.13
CA ILE A 112 -8.72 -1.78 5.39
C ILE A 112 -8.53 -1.04 6.72
N LEU A 113 -8.49 0.29 6.67
CA LEU A 113 -8.48 1.11 7.87
C LEU A 113 -9.87 1.15 8.49
N VAL A 114 -9.92 0.95 9.81
CA VAL A 114 -11.11 1.16 10.63
C VAL A 114 -10.74 2.13 11.72
N LEU A 115 -11.24 3.37 11.64
CA LEU A 115 -10.69 4.49 12.38
C LEU A 115 -11.64 5.09 13.40
N GLY A 116 -11.09 5.45 14.55
CA GLY A 116 -11.79 6.22 15.58
C GLY A 116 -12.90 5.44 16.29
N LYS A 117 -13.68 6.16 17.09
CA LYS A 117 -14.82 5.61 17.84
C LYS A 117 -16.03 5.32 16.95
N GLU A 118 -16.12 6.04 15.84
CA GLU A 118 -17.19 5.89 14.85
C GLU A 118 -16.92 4.76 13.86
N HIS A 119 -15.80 4.05 14.00
CA HIS A 119 -15.35 2.96 13.13
C HIS A 119 -15.43 3.32 11.64
N SER A 120 -15.00 4.55 11.29
CA SER A 120 -14.96 5.01 9.90
C SER A 120 -14.05 4.10 9.07
N VAL A 121 -14.57 3.60 7.96
CA VAL A 121 -13.87 2.62 7.11
C VAL A 121 -13.24 3.31 5.90
N VAL A 122 -11.99 2.97 5.62
CA VAL A 122 -11.31 3.36 4.38
C VAL A 122 -10.62 2.13 3.79
N LYS A 123 -11.04 1.71 2.57
CA LYS A 123 -10.24 0.76 1.82
C LYS A 123 -8.86 1.39 1.62
N HIS A 124 -7.84 0.71 2.13
CA HIS A 124 -6.47 1.18 2.06
C HIS A 124 -5.73 0.48 0.92
N TRP A 125 -4.42 0.47 0.96
CA TRP A 125 -3.57 -0.14 -0.06
C TRP A 125 -3.75 -1.67 -0.09
N ARG A 126 -3.30 -2.27 -1.19
CA ARG A 126 -3.24 -3.71 -1.38
C ARG A 126 -1.83 -4.12 -1.74
N GLN A 127 -1.42 -5.32 -1.35
CA GLN A 127 -0.17 -5.92 -1.76
C GLN A 127 -0.42 -7.32 -2.33
N ASP A 128 0.12 -7.56 -3.52
CA ASP A 128 0.12 -8.87 -4.16
C ASP A 128 1.53 -9.44 -4.14
N TRP A 129 1.62 -10.68 -3.72
CA TRP A 129 2.85 -11.46 -3.64
C TRP A 129 2.79 -12.56 -4.68
N GLN A 130 3.74 -12.56 -5.64
CA GLN A 130 3.83 -13.58 -6.69
C GLN A 130 5.15 -14.32 -6.58
N TYR A 131 5.06 -15.65 -6.43
CA TYR A 131 6.23 -16.55 -6.46
C TYR A 131 6.77 -16.68 -7.87
N GLN A 132 8.10 -16.66 -8.00
CA GLN A 132 8.82 -16.79 -9.28
C GLN A 132 8.20 -15.96 -10.41
N PRO A 133 8.10 -14.61 -10.23
CA PRO A 133 7.42 -13.75 -11.18
C PRO A 133 8.13 -13.77 -12.53
N LYS A 134 7.40 -13.87 -13.62
CA LYS A 134 7.93 -13.74 -14.99
C LYS A 134 8.00 -12.28 -15.44
N GLN A 135 7.22 -11.43 -14.81
CA GLN A 135 7.12 -10.02 -15.13
C GLN A 135 6.83 -9.23 -13.85
N VAL A 136 7.26 -7.96 -13.81
CA VAL A 136 6.91 -6.99 -12.79
C VAL A 136 6.56 -5.66 -13.42
N LEU A 137 5.60 -4.96 -12.83
CA LEU A 137 5.21 -3.62 -13.27
C LEU A 137 6.03 -2.57 -12.52
N ARG A 138 6.91 -1.88 -13.23
CA ARG A 138 7.82 -0.87 -12.68
C ARG A 138 7.28 0.55 -12.88
N PHE A 139 7.27 1.33 -11.82
CA PHE A 139 7.11 2.78 -11.93
C PHE A 139 8.39 3.41 -12.49
N ARG A 140 8.25 4.36 -13.45
CA ARG A 140 9.35 5.01 -14.16
C ARG A 140 9.40 6.54 -13.96
N GLY A 141 8.66 7.05 -12.98
CA GLY A 141 8.51 8.49 -12.76
C GLY A 141 7.38 9.13 -13.58
N ASN A 142 6.90 10.28 -13.14
CA ASN A 142 5.88 11.08 -13.85
C ASN A 142 4.62 10.29 -14.26
N GLY A 143 4.13 9.41 -13.36
CA GLY A 143 2.94 8.58 -13.61
C GLY A 143 3.14 7.44 -14.62
N ARG A 144 4.35 7.23 -15.14
CA ARG A 144 4.63 6.19 -16.14
C ARG A 144 4.92 4.85 -15.49
N PHE A 145 4.36 3.81 -16.09
CA PHE A 145 4.57 2.40 -15.72
C PHE A 145 5.03 1.59 -16.94
N GLU A 146 5.83 0.58 -16.67
CA GLU A 146 6.34 -0.34 -17.68
C GLU A 146 6.44 -1.75 -17.12
N THR A 147 5.90 -2.72 -17.87
CA THR A 147 6.08 -4.14 -17.58
C THR A 147 7.48 -4.57 -17.98
N GLU A 148 8.23 -5.11 -17.04
CA GLU A 148 9.61 -5.60 -17.20
C GLU A 148 9.62 -7.10 -17.04
N SER A 149 10.26 -7.81 -17.98
CA SER A 149 10.48 -9.25 -17.88
C SER A 149 11.53 -9.57 -16.83
N VAL A 150 11.30 -10.62 -16.05
CA VAL A 150 12.24 -11.12 -15.04
C VAL A 150 12.97 -12.34 -15.60
N ALA A 151 14.29 -12.34 -15.53
CA ALA A 151 15.08 -13.51 -15.94
C ALA A 151 14.82 -14.69 -14.98
N ASP A 152 14.80 -15.92 -15.51
CA ASP A 152 14.55 -17.14 -14.72
C ASP A 152 15.52 -17.28 -13.53
N THR A 153 16.78 -16.82 -13.69
CA THR A 153 17.78 -16.82 -12.62
C THR A 153 17.41 -15.91 -11.46
N ASP A 154 16.78 -14.78 -11.74
CA ASP A 154 16.38 -13.78 -10.74
C ASP A 154 15.04 -14.15 -10.11
N ALA A 155 14.15 -14.75 -10.90
CA ALA A 155 12.85 -15.24 -10.45
C ALA A 155 12.94 -16.44 -9.51
N ARG A 156 13.91 -17.35 -9.73
CA ARG A 156 14.01 -18.62 -9.01
C ARG A 156 14.07 -18.43 -7.50
N GLY A 157 13.06 -18.96 -6.77
CA GLY A 157 12.93 -18.84 -5.32
C GLY A 157 12.70 -17.39 -4.83
N ALA A 158 12.31 -16.49 -5.73
CA ALA A 158 12.00 -15.11 -5.38
C ALA A 158 10.50 -14.88 -5.35
N TRP A 159 10.08 -13.89 -4.57
CA TRP A 159 8.73 -13.33 -4.56
C TRP A 159 8.78 -11.89 -5.05
N SER A 160 7.89 -11.50 -5.94
CA SER A 160 7.63 -10.07 -6.15
C SER A 160 6.54 -9.60 -5.18
N GLN A 161 6.70 -8.38 -4.70
CA GLN A 161 5.63 -7.64 -4.06
C GLN A 161 5.20 -6.51 -4.98
N THR A 162 3.93 -6.50 -5.39
CA THR A 162 3.32 -5.37 -6.09
C THR A 162 2.38 -4.65 -5.13
N VAL A 163 2.58 -3.35 -4.96
CA VAL A 163 1.74 -2.50 -4.10
C VAL A 163 0.82 -1.66 -4.98
N TYR A 164 -0.44 -1.59 -4.57
CA TYR A 164 -1.50 -0.84 -5.24
C TYR A 164 -2.04 0.27 -4.35
N GLU A 165 -2.47 1.35 -4.97
CA GLU A 165 -3.15 2.46 -4.30
C GLU A 165 -4.52 2.04 -3.76
N VAL A 166 -5.18 2.96 -3.07
CA VAL A 166 -6.50 2.71 -2.46
C VAL A 166 -7.60 2.44 -3.49
N ASP A 167 -7.40 2.81 -4.74
CA ASP A 167 -8.27 2.57 -5.90
C ASP A 167 -7.79 1.42 -6.79
N ASP A 168 -6.93 0.55 -6.25
CA ASP A 168 -6.27 -0.56 -6.96
C ASP A 168 -5.38 -0.17 -8.14
N ALA A 169 -5.14 1.12 -8.40
CA ALA A 169 -4.14 1.53 -9.36
C ALA A 169 -2.73 1.07 -8.93
N PRO A 170 -1.84 0.73 -9.87
CA PRO A 170 -0.51 0.30 -9.54
C PRO A 170 0.28 1.44 -8.90
N ARG A 171 1.18 1.09 -7.97
CA ARG A 171 2.03 2.04 -7.31
C ARG A 171 3.51 1.75 -7.51
N TYR A 172 3.97 0.58 -7.10
CA TYR A 172 5.33 0.09 -7.33
C TYR A 172 5.39 -1.42 -7.16
N ALA A 173 6.46 -2.03 -7.66
CA ALA A 173 6.76 -3.43 -7.42
C ALA A 173 8.26 -3.62 -7.15
N GLY A 174 8.59 -4.60 -6.31
CA GLY A 174 9.94 -5.06 -6.05
C GLY A 174 10.01 -6.58 -6.08
N ILE A 175 11.22 -7.11 -6.31
CA ILE A 175 11.51 -8.55 -6.28
C ILE A 175 12.54 -8.81 -5.20
N GLY A 176 12.37 -9.88 -4.46
CA GLY A 176 13.31 -10.28 -3.42
C GLY A 176 13.10 -11.72 -2.97
N ARG A 177 13.90 -12.14 -2.02
CA ARG A 177 13.82 -13.46 -1.40
C ARG A 177 13.59 -13.33 0.08
N TRP A 178 12.82 -14.26 0.61
CA TRP A 178 12.71 -14.42 2.05
C TRP A 178 14.01 -15.01 2.62
N THR A 179 14.34 -14.62 3.83
CA THR A 179 15.34 -15.27 4.67
C THR A 179 14.70 -15.72 5.96
N HIS A 180 15.10 -16.90 6.42
CA HIS A 180 14.59 -17.54 7.65
C HIS A 180 15.71 -17.88 8.63
N ALA A 181 16.90 -17.32 8.37
CA ALA A 181 18.10 -17.56 9.17
C ALA A 181 18.10 -16.73 10.47
N ASP A 182 18.89 -17.16 11.44
CA ASP A 182 19.23 -16.44 12.67
C ASP A 182 18.02 -15.95 13.50
N GLY A 183 16.88 -16.62 13.35
CA GLY A 183 15.66 -16.25 14.11
C GLY A 183 14.85 -15.14 13.46
N GLU A 184 15.18 -14.69 12.26
CA GLU A 184 14.48 -13.69 11.46
C GLU A 184 13.69 -14.36 10.33
N ASP A 185 12.46 -13.89 10.09
CA ASP A 185 11.69 -14.14 8.88
C ASP A 185 11.48 -12.80 8.19
N SER A 186 12.27 -12.54 7.14
CA SER A 186 12.22 -11.25 6.44
C SER A 186 12.39 -11.39 4.94
N TRP A 187 11.83 -10.43 4.21
CA TRP A 187 11.96 -10.25 2.78
C TRP A 187 12.48 -8.86 2.48
N GLU A 188 13.42 -8.77 1.56
CA GLU A 188 13.95 -7.50 1.09
C GLU A 188 13.86 -7.40 -0.43
N SER A 189 13.35 -6.27 -0.93
CA SER A 189 13.23 -6.01 -2.36
C SER A 189 14.56 -5.61 -2.99
N ASP A 190 14.66 -5.82 -4.29
CA ASP A 190 15.57 -5.02 -5.12
C ASP A 190 15.23 -3.52 -5.01
N ARG A 191 16.13 -2.68 -5.50
CA ARG A 191 15.91 -1.23 -5.54
C ARG A 191 14.92 -0.88 -6.64
N THR A 192 13.87 -0.12 -6.28
CA THR A 192 12.78 0.24 -7.21
C THR A 192 12.31 1.67 -7.02
N LEU A 193 11.79 2.26 -8.09
CA LEU A 193 11.15 3.57 -8.02
C LEU A 193 9.70 3.45 -7.56
N ARG A 194 9.23 4.45 -6.83
CA ARG A 194 7.80 4.63 -6.52
C ARG A 194 7.39 6.10 -6.55
N PRO A 195 6.10 6.41 -6.80
CA PRO A 195 5.58 7.77 -6.72
C PRO A 195 5.59 8.31 -5.29
N LEU A 196 5.41 9.62 -5.16
CA LEU A 196 5.26 10.28 -3.86
C LEU A 196 4.16 9.60 -3.04
N PRO A 197 4.37 9.46 -1.73
CA PRO A 197 3.32 8.98 -0.85
C PRO A 197 2.17 10.00 -0.77
N ARG A 198 0.93 9.52 -0.62
CA ARG A 198 -0.26 10.36 -0.54
C ARG A 198 -0.16 11.46 0.53
N ARG A 199 0.55 11.21 1.64
CA ARG A 199 0.79 12.21 2.68
C ARG A 199 1.57 13.43 2.21
N GLU A 200 2.31 13.33 1.09
CA GLU A 200 3.21 14.37 0.59
C GLU A 200 2.81 14.91 -0.79
N TYR A 201 2.19 14.12 -1.65
CA TYR A 201 1.97 14.52 -3.04
C TYR A 201 1.12 15.80 -3.20
N THR A 202 0.21 16.10 -2.26
CA THR A 202 -0.57 17.35 -2.23
C THR A 202 0.11 18.49 -1.48
N LYS A 203 1.26 18.23 -0.83
CA LYS A 203 1.92 19.19 0.08
C LYS A 203 3.31 19.56 -0.37
N ARG A 204 3.91 18.75 -1.23
CA ARG A 204 5.30 18.87 -1.67
C ARG A 204 5.39 18.78 -3.18
N SER A 205 6.22 19.67 -3.75
CA SER A 205 6.55 19.68 -5.19
C SER A 205 8.07 19.66 -5.42
N ASP A 206 8.85 19.58 -4.35
CA ASP A 206 10.30 19.65 -4.36
C ASP A 206 10.99 18.33 -4.73
N TYR A 207 10.22 17.24 -4.88
CA TYR A 207 10.69 15.97 -5.44
C TYR A 207 9.54 15.23 -6.14
N GLN A 208 9.83 14.27 -7.04
CA GLN A 208 8.83 13.62 -7.90
C GLN A 208 8.79 12.10 -7.76
N ALA A 209 9.81 11.48 -7.20
CA ALA A 209 9.91 10.04 -7.02
C ALA A 209 10.71 9.68 -5.77
N LEU A 210 10.57 8.42 -5.37
CA LEU A 210 11.42 7.80 -4.35
C LEU A 210 12.13 6.60 -5.00
N ASP A 211 13.43 6.47 -4.77
CA ASP A 211 14.20 5.26 -5.02
C ASP A 211 14.27 4.47 -3.71
N VAL A 212 13.78 3.23 -3.69
CA VAL A 212 13.41 2.53 -2.46
C VAL A 212 13.93 1.11 -2.43
N VAL A 213 14.43 0.68 -1.27
CA VAL A 213 14.49 -0.73 -0.85
C VAL A 213 13.43 -0.94 0.23
N ASN A 214 12.57 -1.93 0.05
CA ASN A 214 11.55 -2.31 1.03
C ASN A 214 11.97 -3.59 1.75
N ARG A 215 11.79 -3.64 3.07
CA ARG A 215 11.93 -4.85 3.86
C ARG A 215 10.65 -5.12 4.64
N HIS A 216 10.17 -6.35 4.58
CA HIS A 216 9.13 -6.86 5.46
C HIS A 216 9.76 -7.86 6.42
N ALA A 217 9.54 -7.71 7.71
CA ALA A 217 10.05 -8.62 8.72
C ALA A 217 8.95 -8.95 9.74
N LEU A 218 8.83 -10.23 10.07
CA LEU A 218 7.93 -10.67 11.12
C LEU A 218 8.54 -10.37 12.49
N THR A 219 7.69 -10.03 13.43
CA THR A 219 8.07 -9.78 14.83
C THR A 219 7.15 -10.56 15.76
N PRO A 220 7.55 -10.79 17.02
CA PRO A 220 6.66 -11.44 17.98
C PRO A 220 5.32 -10.75 18.19
N ALA A 221 5.25 -9.44 17.93
CA ALA A 221 4.03 -8.64 18.09
C ALA A 221 3.22 -8.49 16.78
N GLY A 222 3.76 -8.90 15.63
CA GLY A 222 3.15 -8.72 14.32
C GLY A 222 4.18 -8.66 13.21
N TRP A 223 4.33 -7.51 12.53
CA TRP A 223 5.32 -7.34 11.47
C TRP A 223 5.69 -5.87 11.26
N VAL A 224 6.78 -5.65 10.55
CA VAL A 224 7.25 -4.30 10.19
C VAL A 224 7.47 -4.21 8.69
N HIS A 225 7.20 -3.03 8.13
CA HIS A 225 7.63 -2.64 6.80
C HIS A 225 8.65 -1.50 6.94
N GLU A 226 9.90 -1.83 6.71
CA GLU A 226 11.00 -0.86 6.67
C GLU A 226 11.22 -0.36 5.25
N GLN A 227 11.62 0.90 5.11
CA GLN A 227 11.84 1.57 3.83
C GLN A 227 13.13 2.37 3.89
N ASP A 228 14.10 2.04 3.04
CA ASP A 228 15.27 2.87 2.76
C ASP A 228 15.00 3.69 1.50
N ASN A 229 14.62 4.94 1.68
CA ASN A 229 14.16 5.82 0.63
C ASN A 229 15.23 6.85 0.27
N THR A 230 15.41 7.12 -1.03
CA THR A 230 16.05 8.33 -1.53
C THR A 230 15.02 9.16 -2.28
N LYS A 231 14.75 10.38 -1.82
CA LYS A 231 13.89 11.34 -2.53
C LYS A 231 14.61 11.86 -3.76
N LEU A 232 13.92 11.80 -4.91
CA LEU A 232 14.50 12.15 -6.21
C LEU A 232 13.74 13.31 -6.86
N VAL A 233 14.51 14.31 -7.25
CA VAL A 233 14.04 15.36 -8.16
C VAL A 233 14.22 14.85 -9.59
N ILE A 234 13.17 14.97 -10.41
CA ILE A 234 13.21 14.67 -11.85
C ILE A 234 13.21 16.00 -12.58
N ASP A 235 14.32 16.33 -13.25
CA ASP A 235 14.44 17.57 -14.03
C ASP A 235 13.66 17.52 -15.35
N ALA A 236 13.65 18.62 -16.08
CA ALA A 236 12.93 18.73 -17.35
C ALA A 236 13.44 17.76 -18.43
N ASP A 237 14.72 17.36 -18.34
CA ASP A 237 15.34 16.38 -19.23
C ASP A 237 15.10 14.93 -18.79
N GLY A 238 14.39 14.72 -17.67
CA GLY A 238 14.10 13.41 -17.10
C GLY A 238 15.24 12.81 -16.31
N ARG A 239 16.32 13.56 -16.01
CA ARG A 239 17.41 13.10 -15.14
C ARG A 239 16.96 13.16 -13.69
N MET A 240 17.43 12.19 -12.91
CA MET A 240 17.09 12.06 -11.50
C MET A 240 18.24 12.51 -10.62
N HIS A 241 17.95 13.35 -9.64
CA HIS A 241 18.92 13.89 -8.68
C HIS A 241 18.46 13.59 -7.26
N ALA A 242 19.36 13.10 -6.43
CA ALA A 242 19.05 12.81 -5.03
C ALA A 242 18.87 14.10 -4.22
N LEU A 243 17.72 14.26 -3.57
CA LEU A 243 17.40 15.38 -2.69
C LEU A 243 17.78 15.08 -1.24
N ALA A 244 17.29 13.97 -0.72
CA ALA A 244 17.47 13.55 0.67
C ALA A 244 17.30 12.04 0.84
N ARG A 245 17.89 11.48 1.89
CA ARG A 245 17.55 10.15 2.38
C ARG A 245 16.43 10.24 3.40
N GLU A 246 15.50 9.28 3.31
CA GLU A 246 14.42 9.12 4.29
C GLU A 246 14.38 7.67 4.76
N ARG A 247 14.25 7.47 6.05
CA ARG A 247 13.92 6.16 6.65
C ARG A 247 12.45 6.11 6.98
N GLY A 248 11.76 5.09 6.47
CA GLY A 248 10.37 4.80 6.81
C GLY A 248 10.26 3.52 7.63
N ILE A 249 9.41 3.52 8.67
CA ILE A 249 9.07 2.32 9.44
C ILE A 249 7.56 2.31 9.67
N ASN A 250 6.90 1.29 9.16
CA ASN A 250 5.50 1.01 9.45
C ASN A 250 5.44 -0.22 10.36
N SER A 251 5.03 -0.04 11.60
CA SER A 251 4.95 -1.12 12.59
C SER A 251 3.50 -1.57 12.74
N TYR A 252 3.26 -2.85 12.52
CA TYR A 252 1.97 -3.52 12.63
C TYR A 252 1.98 -4.39 13.89
N THR A 253 1.31 -3.92 14.95
CA THR A 253 1.18 -4.66 16.20
C THR A 253 -0.19 -5.31 16.26
N ARG A 254 -0.26 -6.65 16.42
CA ARG A 254 -1.54 -7.37 16.56
C ARG A 254 -2.30 -6.88 17.77
N ILE A 255 -3.60 -6.72 17.60
CA ILE A 255 -4.51 -6.31 18.69
C ILE A 255 -5.76 -7.21 18.68
N ALA A 256 -6.39 -7.37 19.85
CA ALA A 256 -7.62 -8.13 20.01
C ALA A 256 -8.73 -7.31 20.67
N ASP A 257 -8.44 -6.07 21.06
CA ASP A 257 -9.32 -5.21 21.86
C ASP A 257 -9.99 -4.09 21.04
N TYR A 258 -10.10 -4.30 19.72
CA TYR A 258 -10.74 -3.34 18.82
C TYR A 258 -11.72 -4.04 17.87
N ASP A 259 -12.87 -3.42 17.63
CA ASP A 259 -13.89 -3.98 16.73
C ASP A 259 -13.63 -3.59 15.27
N PHE A 260 -13.34 -4.58 14.44
CA PHE A 260 -13.16 -4.46 12.99
C PHE A 260 -14.42 -4.84 12.19
N GLY A 261 -15.56 -5.04 12.85
CA GLY A 261 -16.81 -5.45 12.20
C GLY A 261 -17.23 -4.54 11.05
N ALA A 262 -17.09 -3.22 11.21
CA ALA A 262 -17.39 -2.25 10.15
C ALA A 262 -16.51 -2.46 8.90
N GLY A 263 -15.21 -2.75 9.07
CA GLY A 263 -14.30 -3.03 7.96
C GLY A 263 -14.67 -4.31 7.20
N ARG A 264 -15.01 -5.37 7.93
CA ARG A 264 -15.47 -6.65 7.34
C ARG A 264 -16.79 -6.47 6.59
N GLU A 265 -17.73 -5.70 7.13
CA GLU A 265 -19.01 -5.43 6.49
C GLU A 265 -18.84 -4.57 5.23
N TYR A 266 -17.99 -3.54 5.26
CA TYR A 266 -17.63 -2.78 4.06
C TYR A 266 -17.08 -3.70 2.97
N TRP A 267 -16.10 -4.56 3.33
CA TRP A 267 -15.49 -5.46 2.38
C TRP A 267 -16.47 -6.47 1.82
N ARG A 268 -17.31 -7.04 2.65
CA ARG A 268 -18.38 -7.96 2.24
C ARG A 268 -19.32 -7.35 1.20
N LYS A 269 -19.64 -6.06 1.34
CA LYS A 269 -20.53 -5.34 0.41
C LYS A 269 -19.83 -4.93 -0.88
N THR A 270 -18.56 -4.54 -0.81
CA THR A 270 -17.86 -3.87 -1.93
C THR A 270 -16.83 -4.75 -2.64
N SER A 271 -16.49 -5.91 -2.09
CA SER A 271 -15.42 -6.78 -2.62
C SER A 271 -15.63 -7.21 -4.08
N ALA A 272 -16.88 -7.43 -4.50
CA ALA A 272 -17.23 -7.78 -5.89
C ALA A 272 -16.89 -6.60 -6.84
N TYR A 273 -17.30 -5.37 -6.49
CA TYR A 273 -16.96 -4.17 -7.24
C TYR A 273 -15.43 -3.98 -7.34
N TRP A 274 -14.73 -4.08 -6.22
CA TRP A 274 -13.27 -3.96 -6.23
C TRP A 274 -12.58 -5.09 -7.02
N SER A 275 -13.21 -6.27 -7.10
CA SER A 275 -12.75 -7.35 -7.98
C SER A 275 -12.86 -6.98 -9.46
N GLU A 276 -13.94 -6.30 -9.86
CA GLU A 276 -14.11 -5.78 -11.22
C GLU A 276 -13.07 -4.70 -11.55
N VAL A 277 -12.84 -3.76 -10.62
CA VAL A 277 -11.77 -2.74 -10.78
C VAL A 277 -10.40 -3.38 -10.96
N ARG A 278 -10.08 -4.41 -10.16
CA ARG A 278 -8.82 -5.16 -10.31
C ARG A 278 -8.72 -5.89 -11.64
N ALA A 279 -9.81 -6.51 -12.09
CA ALA A 279 -9.85 -7.21 -13.38
C ALA A 279 -9.63 -6.23 -14.55
N GLU A 280 -10.14 -5.01 -14.43
CA GLU A 280 -9.90 -3.94 -15.42
C GLU A 280 -8.43 -3.54 -15.44
N TRP A 281 -7.80 -3.31 -14.29
CA TRP A 281 -6.36 -3.04 -14.21
C TRP A 281 -5.52 -4.18 -14.80
N GLN A 282 -5.89 -5.45 -14.57
CA GLN A 282 -5.19 -6.59 -15.14
C GLN A 282 -5.28 -6.62 -16.68
N ARG A 283 -6.43 -6.24 -17.25
CA ARG A 283 -6.57 -6.07 -18.71
C ARG A 283 -5.66 -4.97 -19.23
N GLU A 284 -5.62 -3.81 -18.57
CA GLU A 284 -4.73 -2.70 -18.93
C GLU A 284 -3.27 -3.15 -18.96
N PHE A 285 -2.81 -3.89 -17.95
CA PHE A 285 -1.44 -4.38 -17.89
C PHE A 285 -1.11 -5.42 -18.96
N ALA A 286 -2.09 -6.26 -19.33
CA ALA A 286 -1.92 -7.29 -20.34
C ALA A 286 -1.89 -6.71 -21.76
N GLU A 287 -2.72 -5.71 -22.04
CA GLU A 287 -2.86 -5.09 -23.37
C GLU A 287 -1.82 -3.99 -23.61
N HIS A 288 -1.40 -3.31 -22.54
CA HIS A 288 -0.53 -2.15 -22.59
C HIS A 288 0.70 -2.32 -21.67
N PRO A 289 1.81 -2.88 -22.17
CA PRO A 289 3.03 -3.05 -21.36
C PRO A 289 3.67 -1.73 -20.91
N ARG A 290 3.25 -0.60 -21.50
CA ARG A 290 3.61 0.77 -21.11
C ARG A 290 2.38 1.63 -21.08
N PHE A 291 2.18 2.34 -19.99
CA PHE A 291 1.08 3.30 -19.85
C PHE A 291 1.45 4.41 -18.86
N THR A 292 0.64 5.44 -18.87
CA THR A 292 0.74 6.56 -17.93
C THR A 292 -0.57 6.72 -17.19
N THR A 293 -0.51 6.90 -15.87
CA THR A 293 -1.67 7.28 -15.08
C THR A 293 -1.59 8.75 -14.72
N SER A 294 -2.70 9.47 -14.90
CA SER A 294 -2.84 10.82 -14.34
C SER A 294 -3.71 10.74 -13.08
N PRO A 295 -3.25 11.22 -11.93
CA PRO A 295 -4.08 11.24 -10.73
C PRO A 295 -5.22 12.27 -10.81
N GLU A 296 -5.05 13.36 -11.57
CA GLU A 296 -5.98 14.51 -11.60
C GLU A 296 -6.02 15.19 -12.99
N PRO A 297 -6.52 14.53 -14.06
CA PRO A 297 -6.42 15.09 -15.41
C PRO A 297 -7.24 16.37 -15.61
N ASN A 298 -8.34 16.56 -14.85
CA ASN A 298 -9.22 17.72 -14.93
C ASN A 298 -9.42 18.41 -13.57
N GLY A 299 -8.46 18.22 -12.63
CA GLY A 299 -8.60 18.69 -11.27
C GLY A 299 -9.48 17.80 -10.39
N GLU A 300 -9.99 16.69 -10.94
CA GLU A 300 -10.74 15.69 -10.17
C GLU A 300 -9.85 14.48 -9.87
N PRO A 301 -9.72 14.09 -8.58
CA PRO A 301 -8.89 12.96 -8.21
C PRO A 301 -9.48 11.63 -8.69
N ARG A 302 -8.70 10.82 -9.40
CA ARG A 302 -9.09 9.45 -9.82
C ARG A 302 -9.65 8.62 -8.67
N ILE A 303 -9.02 8.69 -7.52
CA ILE A 303 -9.42 7.97 -6.31
C ILE A 303 -10.87 8.28 -5.93
N GLU A 304 -11.29 9.55 -5.99
CA GLU A 304 -12.64 9.95 -5.63
C GLU A 304 -13.69 9.35 -6.55
N GLU A 305 -13.40 9.25 -7.85
CA GLU A 305 -14.33 8.66 -8.81
C GLU A 305 -14.60 7.18 -8.51
N PHE A 306 -13.55 6.38 -8.25
CA PHE A 306 -13.72 4.98 -7.85
C PHE A 306 -14.46 4.83 -6.52
N PHE A 307 -14.18 5.69 -5.55
CA PHE A 307 -14.85 5.62 -4.24
C PHE A 307 -16.32 6.08 -4.31
N LYS A 308 -16.69 7.02 -5.18
CA LYS A 308 -18.10 7.37 -5.44
C LYS A 308 -18.89 6.13 -5.91
N LEU A 309 -18.31 5.33 -6.81
CA LEU A 309 -18.96 4.09 -7.26
C LEU A 309 -19.00 3.04 -6.14
N ALA A 310 -17.93 2.87 -5.37
CA ALA A 310 -17.89 1.96 -4.23
C ALA A 310 -18.93 2.32 -3.17
N GLU A 311 -19.16 3.61 -2.89
CA GLU A 311 -20.19 4.09 -1.96
C GLU A 311 -21.61 3.74 -2.43
N ARG A 312 -21.87 3.85 -3.74
CA ARG A 312 -23.15 3.43 -4.32
C ARG A 312 -23.38 1.92 -4.12
N VAL A 313 -22.34 1.11 -4.39
CA VAL A 313 -22.39 -0.34 -4.16
C VAL A 313 -22.61 -0.66 -2.68
N GLU A 314 -21.93 0.04 -1.77
CA GLU A 314 -22.14 -0.14 -0.33
C GLU A 314 -23.58 0.13 0.10
N LYS A 315 -24.26 1.08 -0.56
CA LYS A 315 -25.68 1.39 -0.37
C LYS A 315 -26.63 0.40 -1.05
N GLY A 316 -26.11 -0.60 -1.77
CA GLY A 316 -26.89 -1.62 -2.48
C GLY A 316 -27.32 -1.23 -3.90
N GLU A 317 -26.73 -0.17 -4.47
CA GLU A 317 -26.95 0.20 -5.85
C GLU A 317 -26.07 -0.65 -6.79
N MET A 318 -26.57 -0.90 -7.99
CA MET A 318 -25.78 -1.52 -9.05
C MET A 318 -24.93 -0.46 -9.76
N VAL A 319 -23.66 -0.80 -10.00
CA VAL A 319 -22.74 -0.03 -10.84
C VAL A 319 -22.49 -0.83 -12.12
N ALA A 320 -22.71 -0.22 -13.27
CA ALA A 320 -22.47 -0.88 -14.54
C ALA A 320 -20.95 -0.92 -14.84
N PRO A 321 -20.42 -2.00 -15.45
CA PRO A 321 -19.00 -2.08 -15.85
C PRO A 321 -18.55 -0.91 -16.72
N THR A 322 -19.45 -0.34 -17.51
CA THR A 322 -19.19 0.84 -18.35
C THR A 322 -18.89 2.11 -17.54
N GLU A 323 -19.45 2.24 -16.33
CA GLU A 323 -19.16 3.37 -15.44
C GLU A 323 -17.72 3.27 -14.92
N THR A 324 -17.31 2.07 -14.50
CA THR A 324 -15.92 1.79 -14.10
C THR A 324 -14.96 2.03 -15.27
N ARG A 325 -15.28 1.52 -16.47
CA ARG A 325 -14.46 1.72 -17.68
C ARG A 325 -14.26 3.19 -18.03
N ALA A 326 -15.28 4.01 -17.89
CA ALA A 326 -15.20 5.45 -18.16
C ALA A 326 -14.15 6.17 -17.30
N ILE A 327 -13.89 5.68 -16.06
CA ILE A 327 -12.81 6.20 -15.22
C ILE A 327 -11.45 5.83 -15.83
N PHE A 328 -11.25 4.60 -16.30
CA PHE A 328 -10.00 4.20 -16.96
C PHE A 328 -9.73 5.05 -18.20
N ASP A 329 -10.73 5.25 -19.05
CA ASP A 329 -10.62 6.07 -20.28
C ASP A 329 -10.23 7.53 -19.97
N GLN A 330 -10.57 8.02 -18.79
CA GLN A 330 -10.23 9.38 -18.35
C GLN A 330 -8.81 9.48 -17.79
N TYR A 331 -8.34 8.48 -17.04
CA TYR A 331 -7.14 8.58 -16.20
C TYR A 331 -5.93 7.76 -16.68
N VAL A 332 -6.11 6.86 -17.64
CA VAL A 332 -5.05 6.03 -18.22
C VAL A 332 -4.75 6.47 -19.65
N ARG A 333 -3.48 6.53 -20.03
CA ARG A 333 -2.99 6.89 -21.38
C ARG A 333 -1.89 5.91 -21.80
N TYR A 334 -1.80 5.64 -23.11
CA TYR A 334 -0.87 4.69 -23.72
C TYR A 334 0.16 5.37 -24.61
#